data_60703b46bee53d97e5c679481cabb9ff
#
_entry.id   60703b46bee53d97e5c679481cabb9ff
#
_cell.length_a   1.000
_cell.length_b   1.000
_cell.length_c   1.000
_cell.angle_alpha   90.00
_cell.angle_beta   90.00
_cell.angle_gamma   90.00
#
_symmetry.space_group_name_H-M   'P 1'
#
loop_
_entity.id
_entity.type
_entity.pdbx_description
1 polymer ?
#
loop_
_entity_poly.entity_id
_entity_poly.type
_entity_poly.pdbx_seq_one_letter_code
_entity_poly.pdbx_strand_id
1 'polypeptide(L)'
;MKLSTKICLSMAVLTVLMTILAGFLLMELDKVNDFVTTLAHRNIPTISVAGQYNNDMSEHRIAEVRHVYATDPAIIARIDKEIIQWREKLSAYLNTLQGLIHTPEGREKLDNVKKESRDYFASSDKMLTMSREQKNEQAVNFLIRESHKEYLELCDTINALVTYATDNADMVNRQGDEVYAQARNIGIGLTIAAILAAIVLIVLIVRNVIRQLGKDPGALNSIAMRVEHGDYNIDDGSPKIGVYGSIVAMVKALEGHIETAR
;
A
#
# COMPACT_ATOMS: atom_id res chain seq x y z
N MET A 1 6.11 23.46 40.58
CA MET A 1 5.01 23.42 39.58
C MET A 1 3.72 22.98 40.24
N LYS A 2 2.61 23.67 39.94
CA LYS A 2 1.27 23.30 40.41
C LYS A 2 0.86 21.92 39.88
N LEU A 3 0.03 21.17 40.60
CA LEU A 3 -0.45 19.85 40.21
C LEU A 3 -1.12 19.86 38.82
N SER A 4 -2.00 20.86 38.61
CA SER A 4 -2.66 21.06 37.30
C SER A 4 -1.69 21.20 36.15
N THR A 5 -0.59 21.93 36.32
CA THR A 5 0.44 22.08 35.25
C THR A 5 1.14 20.76 34.93
N LYS A 6 1.38 19.89 35.92
CA LYS A 6 1.98 18.57 35.70
C LYS A 6 1.02 17.64 34.95
N ILE A 7 -0.26 17.67 35.27
CA ILE A 7 -1.29 16.89 34.58
C ILE A 7 -1.42 17.36 33.13
N CYS A 8 -1.55 18.68 32.91
CA CYS A 8 -1.66 19.23 31.57
C CYS A 8 -0.43 18.91 30.71
N LEU A 9 0.79 18.98 31.30
CA LEU A 9 2.01 18.67 30.58
C LEU A 9 2.08 17.19 30.17
N SER A 10 1.70 16.26 31.05
CA SER A 10 1.70 14.84 30.73
C SER A 10 0.65 14.48 29.68
N MET A 11 -0.53 15.10 29.73
CA MET A 11 -1.53 14.94 28.67
C MET A 11 -1.04 15.49 27.32
N ALA A 12 -0.40 16.66 27.32
CA ALA A 12 0.19 17.24 26.13
C ALA A 12 1.27 16.32 25.50
N VAL A 13 2.15 15.75 26.32
CA VAL A 13 3.19 14.79 25.86
C VAL A 13 2.53 13.56 25.21
N LEU A 14 1.50 12.98 25.83
CA LEU A 14 0.79 11.85 25.25
C LEU A 14 0.10 12.20 23.92
N THR A 15 -0.54 13.37 23.86
CA THR A 15 -1.18 13.84 22.62
C THR A 15 -0.16 14.00 21.50
N VAL A 16 0.99 14.59 21.78
CA VAL A 16 2.10 14.75 20.81
C VAL A 16 2.60 13.39 20.34
N LEU A 17 2.84 12.44 21.26
CA LEU A 17 3.27 11.08 20.87
C LEU A 17 2.25 10.37 19.97
N MET A 18 0.96 10.47 20.28
CA MET A 18 -0.12 9.91 19.47
C MET A 18 -0.19 10.56 18.08
N THR A 19 0.00 11.87 18.01
CA THR A 19 0.01 12.61 16.74
C THR A 19 1.19 12.18 15.86
N ILE A 20 2.39 12.02 16.44
CA ILE A 20 3.58 11.54 15.73
C ILE A 20 3.34 10.11 15.22
N LEU A 21 2.79 9.22 16.05
CA LEU A 21 2.48 7.84 15.65
C LEU A 21 1.46 7.81 14.50
N ALA A 22 0.38 8.59 14.60
CA ALA A 22 -0.63 8.67 13.56
C ALA A 22 -0.04 9.20 12.24
N GLY A 23 0.76 10.27 12.30
CA GLY A 23 1.45 10.82 11.13
C GLY A 23 2.39 9.82 10.46
N PHE A 24 3.17 9.08 11.26
CA PHE A 24 4.03 8.01 10.75
C PHE A 24 3.22 6.92 10.02
N LEU A 25 2.15 6.43 10.65
CA LEU A 25 1.33 5.36 10.05
C LEU A 25 0.65 5.81 8.74
N LEU A 26 0.19 7.06 8.66
CA LEU A 26 -0.39 7.61 7.43
C LEU A 26 0.66 7.70 6.31
N MET A 27 1.87 8.15 6.60
CA MET A 27 2.95 8.20 5.60
C MET A 27 3.33 6.81 5.07
N GLU A 28 3.38 5.81 5.93
CA GLU A 28 3.68 4.44 5.50
C GLU A 28 2.52 3.81 4.72
N LEU A 29 1.28 4.13 5.06
CA LEU A 29 0.10 3.71 4.32
C LEU A 29 0.10 4.28 2.90
N ASP A 30 0.48 5.55 2.73
CA ASP A 30 0.59 6.18 1.39
C ASP A 30 1.62 5.44 0.52
N LYS A 31 2.78 5.08 1.07
CA LYS A 31 3.79 4.29 0.33
C LYS A 31 3.24 2.94 -0.14
N VAL A 32 2.57 2.20 0.73
CA VAL A 32 1.95 0.92 0.37
C VAL A 32 0.88 1.10 -0.71
N ASN A 33 0.07 2.16 -0.60
CA ASN A 33 -0.94 2.49 -1.60
C ASN A 33 -0.34 2.80 -2.97
N ASP A 34 0.84 3.43 -3.03
CA ASP A 34 1.54 3.71 -4.30
C ASP A 34 1.97 2.41 -5.01
N PHE A 35 2.44 1.39 -4.28
CA PHE A 35 2.74 0.07 -4.85
C PHE A 35 1.47 -0.60 -5.39
N VAL A 36 0.38 -0.59 -4.62
CA VAL A 36 -0.92 -1.15 -5.07
C VAL A 36 -1.42 -0.43 -6.31
N THR A 37 -1.33 0.89 -6.35
CA THR A 37 -1.73 1.71 -7.50
C THR A 37 -0.88 1.39 -8.73
N THR A 38 0.44 1.23 -8.57
CA THR A 38 1.35 0.85 -9.65
C THR A 38 1.01 -0.53 -10.21
N LEU A 39 0.76 -1.51 -9.35
CA LEU A 39 0.32 -2.85 -9.76
C LEU A 39 -1.01 -2.81 -10.51
N ALA A 40 -2.02 -2.14 -9.93
CA ALA A 40 -3.39 -2.15 -10.47
C ALA A 40 -3.51 -1.37 -11.79
N HIS A 41 -2.82 -0.24 -11.94
CA HIS A 41 -2.99 0.65 -13.08
C HIS A 41 -1.90 0.57 -14.14
N ARG A 42 -0.80 -0.13 -13.88
CA ARG A 42 0.31 -0.28 -14.83
C ARG A 42 0.68 -1.74 -15.09
N ASN A 43 1.09 -2.48 -14.07
CA ASN A 43 1.68 -3.81 -14.26
C ASN A 43 0.63 -4.83 -14.73
N ILE A 44 -0.50 -4.94 -14.04
CA ILE A 44 -1.58 -5.87 -14.42
C ILE A 44 -2.14 -5.54 -15.81
N PRO A 45 -2.48 -4.29 -16.16
CA PRO A 45 -2.88 -3.95 -17.51
C PRO A 45 -1.81 -4.23 -18.57
N THR A 46 -0.53 -4.02 -18.28
CA THR A 46 0.56 -4.35 -19.21
C THR A 46 0.60 -5.84 -19.54
N ILE A 47 0.56 -6.70 -18.52
CA ILE A 47 0.52 -8.16 -18.69
C ILE A 47 -0.72 -8.58 -19.50
N SER A 48 -1.88 -8.02 -19.14
CA SER A 48 -3.15 -8.33 -19.81
C SER A 48 -3.14 -7.95 -21.28
N VAL A 49 -2.70 -6.73 -21.62
CA VAL A 49 -2.68 -6.24 -23.01
C VAL A 49 -1.61 -6.95 -23.83
N ALA A 50 -0.43 -7.25 -23.27
CA ALA A 50 0.58 -8.02 -23.94
C ALA A 50 0.14 -9.48 -24.21
N GLY A 51 -0.57 -10.09 -23.25
CA GLY A 51 -1.18 -11.41 -23.42
C GLY A 51 -2.28 -11.42 -24.49
N GLN A 52 -3.12 -10.38 -24.54
CA GLN A 52 -4.12 -10.21 -25.59
C GLN A 52 -3.47 -10.04 -26.97
N TYR A 53 -2.40 -9.26 -27.05
CA TYR A 53 -1.62 -9.13 -28.29
C TYR A 53 -1.13 -10.49 -28.77
N ASN A 54 -0.54 -11.31 -27.91
CA ASN A 54 -0.04 -12.65 -28.26
C ASN A 54 -1.18 -13.56 -28.76
N ASN A 55 -2.33 -13.56 -28.09
CA ASN A 55 -3.48 -14.35 -28.51
C ASN A 55 -4.02 -13.90 -29.87
N ASP A 56 -4.25 -12.59 -30.04
CA ASP A 56 -4.83 -12.05 -31.26
C ASP A 56 -3.85 -12.09 -32.45
N MET A 57 -2.55 -12.14 -32.17
CA MET A 57 -1.53 -12.42 -33.17
C MET A 57 -1.65 -13.84 -33.73
N SER A 58 -2.01 -14.80 -32.87
CA SER A 58 -2.26 -16.17 -33.31
C SER A 58 -3.53 -16.26 -34.18
N GLU A 59 -4.58 -15.52 -33.84
CA GLU A 59 -5.81 -15.43 -34.68
C GLU A 59 -5.53 -14.80 -36.04
N HIS A 60 -4.70 -13.73 -36.06
CA HIS A 60 -4.23 -13.14 -37.33
C HIS A 60 -3.49 -14.17 -38.17
N ARG A 61 -2.59 -14.98 -37.57
CA ARG A 61 -1.86 -16.05 -38.25
C ARG A 61 -2.81 -17.12 -38.82
N ILE A 62 -3.83 -17.51 -38.07
CA ILE A 62 -4.86 -18.46 -38.53
C ILE A 62 -5.61 -17.90 -39.74
N ALA A 63 -5.96 -16.61 -39.73
CA ALA A 63 -6.59 -15.96 -40.87
C ALA A 63 -5.70 -15.98 -42.13
N GLU A 64 -4.38 -15.72 -41.96
CA GLU A 64 -3.42 -15.83 -43.07
C GLU A 64 -3.32 -17.25 -43.65
N VAL A 65 -3.25 -18.28 -42.81
CA VAL A 65 -3.27 -19.66 -43.23
C VAL A 65 -4.55 -19.96 -44.04
N ARG A 66 -5.70 -19.56 -43.53
CA ARG A 66 -7.00 -19.71 -44.22
C ARG A 66 -7.01 -18.98 -45.57
N HIS A 67 -6.41 -17.80 -45.66
CA HIS A 67 -6.33 -17.00 -46.86
C HIS A 67 -5.49 -17.73 -47.95
N VAL A 68 -4.35 -18.28 -47.59
CA VAL A 68 -3.43 -18.98 -48.54
C VAL A 68 -4.04 -20.26 -49.08
N TYR A 69 -4.88 -20.95 -48.28
CA TYR A 69 -5.58 -22.19 -48.74
C TYR A 69 -6.92 -21.93 -49.42
N ALA A 70 -7.45 -20.72 -49.39
CA ALA A 70 -8.69 -20.37 -50.04
C ALA A 70 -8.49 -20.27 -51.57
N THR A 71 -9.45 -20.80 -52.32
CA THR A 71 -9.49 -20.73 -53.77
C THR A 71 -10.64 -19.88 -54.32
N ASP A 72 -11.66 -19.64 -53.51
CA ASP A 72 -12.82 -18.78 -53.83
C ASP A 72 -12.48 -17.29 -53.58
N PRO A 73 -12.54 -16.43 -54.62
CA PRO A 73 -12.25 -15.00 -54.49
C PRO A 73 -13.14 -14.30 -53.46
N ALA A 74 -14.42 -14.72 -53.29
CA ALA A 74 -15.31 -14.11 -52.32
C ALA A 74 -14.89 -14.45 -50.85
N ILE A 75 -14.38 -15.67 -50.64
CA ILE A 75 -13.81 -16.10 -49.36
C ILE A 75 -12.52 -15.32 -49.08
N ILE A 76 -11.63 -15.21 -50.07
CA ILE A 76 -10.39 -14.46 -49.97
C ILE A 76 -10.70 -13.00 -49.56
N ALA A 77 -11.58 -12.30 -50.24
CA ALA A 77 -11.98 -10.95 -49.94
C ALA A 77 -12.58 -10.76 -48.55
N ARG A 78 -13.24 -11.77 -48.00
CA ARG A 78 -13.75 -11.75 -46.61
C ARG A 78 -12.61 -11.89 -45.59
N ILE A 79 -11.68 -12.80 -45.87
CA ILE A 79 -10.52 -13.01 -44.96
C ILE A 79 -9.58 -11.80 -45.00
N ASP A 80 -9.43 -11.14 -46.14
CA ASP A 80 -8.67 -9.86 -46.23
C ASP A 80 -9.20 -8.81 -45.25
N LYS A 81 -10.54 -8.66 -45.16
CA LYS A 81 -11.15 -7.74 -44.20
C LYS A 81 -10.89 -8.16 -42.75
N GLU A 82 -10.94 -9.44 -42.47
CA GLU A 82 -10.65 -10.00 -41.15
C GLU A 82 -9.18 -9.73 -40.75
N ILE A 83 -8.23 -9.93 -41.66
CA ILE A 83 -6.81 -9.64 -41.45
C ILE A 83 -6.57 -8.14 -41.15
N ILE A 84 -7.24 -7.25 -41.86
CA ILE A 84 -7.16 -5.81 -41.62
C ILE A 84 -7.66 -5.48 -40.20
N GLN A 85 -8.79 -6.03 -39.78
CA GLN A 85 -9.34 -5.81 -38.44
C GLN A 85 -8.40 -6.31 -37.33
N TRP A 86 -7.76 -7.48 -37.52
CA TRP A 86 -6.75 -7.97 -36.58
C TRP A 86 -5.55 -7.03 -36.49
N ARG A 87 -5.03 -6.52 -37.61
CA ARG A 87 -3.90 -5.58 -37.62
C ARG A 87 -4.22 -4.27 -36.92
N GLU A 88 -5.43 -3.72 -37.13
CA GLU A 88 -5.90 -2.52 -36.42
C GLU A 88 -5.93 -2.75 -34.90
N LYS A 89 -6.46 -3.90 -34.48
CA LYS A 89 -6.54 -4.28 -33.07
C LYS A 89 -5.14 -4.46 -32.45
N LEU A 90 -4.25 -5.14 -33.14
CA LEU A 90 -2.87 -5.33 -32.71
C LEU A 90 -2.12 -3.99 -32.59
N SER A 91 -2.34 -3.06 -33.52
CA SER A 91 -1.77 -1.71 -33.45
C SER A 91 -2.32 -0.94 -32.23
N ALA A 92 -3.60 -1.07 -31.92
CA ALA A 92 -4.20 -0.43 -30.74
C ALA A 92 -3.58 -0.96 -29.43
N TYR A 93 -3.27 -2.25 -29.35
CA TYR A 93 -2.56 -2.82 -28.20
C TYR A 93 -1.16 -2.25 -28.02
N LEU A 94 -0.38 -2.11 -29.11
CA LEU A 94 0.96 -1.50 -29.04
C LEU A 94 0.91 -0.05 -28.56
N ASN A 95 -0.10 0.71 -28.99
CA ASN A 95 -0.31 2.08 -28.52
C ASN A 95 -0.68 2.11 -27.01
N THR A 96 -1.52 1.18 -26.57
CA THR A 96 -1.89 1.05 -25.15
C THR A 96 -0.66 0.70 -24.30
N LEU A 97 0.14 -0.28 -24.74
CA LEU A 97 1.39 -0.67 -24.07
C LEU A 97 2.38 0.48 -23.97
N GLN A 98 2.46 1.34 -25.00
CA GLN A 98 3.31 2.54 -24.96
C GLN A 98 2.91 3.52 -23.85
N GLY A 99 1.63 3.62 -23.54
CA GLY A 99 1.10 4.43 -22.43
C GLY A 99 1.31 3.80 -21.04
N LEU A 100 1.41 2.47 -20.96
CA LEU A 100 1.56 1.74 -19.69
C LEU A 100 3.02 1.54 -19.27
N ILE A 101 3.92 1.37 -20.25
CA ILE A 101 5.34 1.01 -20.01
C ILE A 101 6.18 2.29 -19.91
N HIS A 102 6.77 2.52 -18.73
CA HIS A 102 7.57 3.71 -18.44
C HIS A 102 9.05 3.43 -18.18
N THR A 103 9.41 2.20 -17.86
CA THR A 103 10.80 1.82 -17.57
C THR A 103 11.63 1.78 -18.86
N PRO A 104 12.93 2.12 -18.83
CA PRO A 104 13.81 2.03 -20.00
C PRO A 104 13.86 0.61 -20.60
N GLU A 105 14.00 -0.40 -19.77
CA GLU A 105 14.04 -1.82 -20.21
C GLU A 105 12.72 -2.26 -20.85
N GLY A 106 11.58 -1.91 -20.24
CA GLY A 106 10.27 -2.23 -20.80
C GLY A 106 10.03 -1.54 -22.16
N ARG A 107 10.48 -0.30 -22.32
CA ARG A 107 10.42 0.41 -23.61
C ARG A 107 11.26 -0.26 -24.68
N GLU A 108 12.48 -0.69 -24.36
CA GLU A 108 13.32 -1.44 -25.28
C GLU A 108 12.62 -2.72 -25.76
N LYS A 109 12.04 -3.50 -24.84
CA LYS A 109 11.29 -4.71 -25.20
C LYS A 109 10.06 -4.41 -26.07
N LEU A 110 9.32 -3.35 -25.77
CA LEU A 110 8.18 -2.91 -26.58
C LEU A 110 8.63 -2.45 -27.98
N ASP A 111 9.75 -1.75 -28.09
CA ASP A 111 10.29 -1.32 -29.37
C ASP A 111 10.76 -2.52 -30.23
N ASN A 112 11.28 -3.57 -29.60
CA ASN A 112 11.58 -4.83 -30.28
C ASN A 112 10.29 -5.49 -30.80
N VAL A 113 9.22 -5.57 -29.98
CA VAL A 113 7.91 -6.08 -30.46
C VAL A 113 7.40 -5.27 -31.65
N LYS A 114 7.49 -3.94 -31.60
CA LYS A 114 7.07 -3.06 -32.71
C LYS A 114 7.89 -3.29 -33.97
N LYS A 115 9.21 -3.52 -33.83
CA LYS A 115 10.11 -3.80 -34.95
C LYS A 115 9.73 -5.14 -35.59
N GLU A 116 9.69 -6.22 -34.83
CA GLU A 116 9.37 -7.55 -35.34
C GLU A 116 7.95 -7.64 -35.91
N SER A 117 6.98 -6.87 -35.33
CA SER A 117 5.63 -6.75 -35.91
C SER A 117 5.65 -6.14 -37.31
N ARG A 118 6.45 -5.08 -37.54
CA ARG A 118 6.59 -4.47 -38.88
C ARG A 118 7.22 -5.44 -39.87
N ASP A 119 8.27 -6.14 -39.45
CA ASP A 119 8.99 -7.09 -40.29
C ASP A 119 8.09 -8.27 -40.68
N TYR A 120 7.36 -8.81 -39.70
CA TYR A 120 6.37 -9.86 -39.93
C TYR A 120 5.22 -9.41 -40.85
N PHE A 121 4.63 -8.21 -40.65
CA PHE A 121 3.55 -7.74 -41.52
C PHE A 121 4.01 -7.44 -42.93
N ALA A 122 5.24 -6.98 -43.12
CA ALA A 122 5.83 -6.82 -44.47
C ALA A 122 6.01 -8.17 -45.17
N SER A 123 6.40 -9.21 -44.46
CA SER A 123 6.47 -10.58 -44.91
C SER A 123 5.08 -11.14 -45.27
N SER A 124 4.10 -10.92 -44.36
CA SER A 124 2.71 -11.27 -44.58
C SER A 124 2.11 -10.64 -45.84
N ASP A 125 2.36 -9.36 -46.11
CA ASP A 125 1.85 -8.68 -47.29
C ASP A 125 2.38 -9.32 -48.63
N LYS A 126 3.63 -9.76 -48.65
CA LYS A 126 4.19 -10.49 -49.80
C LYS A 126 3.46 -11.82 -50.00
N MET A 127 3.23 -12.57 -48.94
CA MET A 127 2.53 -13.84 -48.97
C MET A 127 1.08 -13.68 -49.43
N LEU A 128 0.34 -12.73 -48.87
CA LEU A 128 -1.05 -12.45 -49.18
C LEU A 128 -1.17 -11.99 -50.66
N THR A 129 -0.22 -11.24 -51.18
CA THR A 129 -0.16 -10.86 -52.60
C THR A 129 -0.06 -12.10 -53.52
N MET A 130 0.83 -13.03 -53.20
CA MET A 130 0.95 -14.29 -53.95
C MET A 130 -0.37 -15.08 -53.90
N SER A 131 -1.02 -15.13 -52.77
CA SER A 131 -2.29 -15.82 -52.61
C SER A 131 -3.44 -15.19 -53.42
N ARG A 132 -3.54 -13.84 -53.45
CA ARG A 132 -4.52 -13.10 -54.27
C ARG A 132 -4.29 -13.33 -55.77
N GLU A 133 -3.02 -13.51 -56.18
CA GLU A 133 -2.65 -13.83 -57.55
C GLU A 133 -2.84 -15.33 -57.90
N GLN A 134 -3.48 -16.10 -57.01
CA GLN A 134 -3.71 -17.54 -57.15
C GLN A 134 -2.40 -18.37 -57.32
N LYS A 135 -1.29 -17.83 -56.82
CA LYS A 135 0.01 -18.52 -56.77
C LYS A 135 0.13 -19.33 -55.48
N ASN A 136 -0.88 -20.19 -55.20
CA ASN A 136 -1.09 -20.81 -53.90
C ASN A 136 0.11 -21.65 -53.46
N GLU A 137 0.78 -22.41 -54.38
CA GLU A 137 1.97 -23.18 -54.03
C GLU A 137 3.11 -22.30 -53.56
N GLN A 138 3.34 -21.15 -54.22
CA GLN A 138 4.36 -20.18 -53.80
C GLN A 138 4.00 -19.54 -52.47
N ALA A 139 2.75 -19.16 -52.28
CA ALA A 139 2.26 -18.60 -51.03
C ALA A 139 2.40 -19.58 -49.84
N VAL A 140 2.07 -20.87 -50.04
CA VAL A 140 2.29 -21.93 -49.05
C VAL A 140 3.76 -22.13 -48.72
N ASN A 141 4.63 -22.19 -49.73
CA ASN A 141 6.06 -22.30 -49.49
C ASN A 141 6.63 -21.11 -48.69
N PHE A 142 6.17 -19.90 -49.02
CA PHE A 142 6.56 -18.69 -48.30
C PHE A 142 6.02 -18.69 -46.87
N LEU A 143 4.75 -19.09 -46.66
CA LEU A 143 4.11 -19.24 -45.35
C LEU A 143 4.90 -20.13 -44.40
N ILE A 144 5.39 -21.29 -44.92
CA ILE A 144 6.05 -22.32 -44.11
C ILE A 144 7.51 -21.96 -43.80
N ARG A 145 8.19 -21.23 -44.68
CA ARG A 145 9.62 -20.91 -44.54
C ARG A 145 9.86 -19.53 -43.98
N GLU A 146 9.70 -18.49 -44.82
CA GLU A 146 10.05 -17.11 -44.47
C GLU A 146 9.08 -16.50 -43.45
N SER A 147 7.80 -16.53 -43.75
CA SER A 147 6.78 -15.95 -42.88
C SER A 147 6.67 -16.66 -41.52
N HIS A 148 6.95 -17.99 -41.49
CA HIS A 148 6.97 -18.74 -40.23
C HIS A 148 8.13 -18.32 -39.33
N LYS A 149 9.29 -18.06 -39.89
CA LYS A 149 10.48 -17.58 -39.15
C LYS A 149 10.16 -16.22 -38.48
N GLU A 150 9.68 -15.27 -39.27
CA GLU A 150 9.30 -13.92 -38.79
C GLU A 150 8.23 -14.00 -37.72
N TYR A 151 7.23 -14.91 -37.86
CA TYR A 151 6.21 -15.16 -36.86
C TYR A 151 6.79 -15.64 -35.53
N LEU A 152 7.75 -16.58 -35.55
CA LEU A 152 8.41 -17.10 -34.36
C LEU A 152 9.25 -16.02 -33.68
N GLU A 153 10.01 -15.23 -34.43
CA GLU A 153 10.80 -14.11 -33.91
C GLU A 153 9.89 -13.08 -33.21
N LEU A 154 8.74 -12.76 -33.81
CA LEU A 154 7.74 -11.89 -33.18
C LEU A 154 7.17 -12.52 -31.89
N CYS A 155 6.81 -13.82 -31.91
CA CYS A 155 6.33 -14.52 -30.72
C CYS A 155 7.34 -14.49 -29.57
N ASP A 156 8.62 -14.67 -29.87
CA ASP A 156 9.70 -14.63 -28.88
C ASP A 156 9.82 -13.24 -28.24
N THR A 157 9.73 -12.17 -29.03
CA THR A 157 9.77 -10.80 -28.48
C THR A 157 8.54 -10.46 -27.64
N ILE A 158 7.35 -10.93 -28.02
CA ILE A 158 6.11 -10.77 -27.25
C ILE A 158 6.23 -11.52 -25.90
N ASN A 159 6.68 -12.78 -25.94
CA ASN A 159 6.87 -13.58 -24.74
C ASN A 159 7.91 -12.94 -23.80
N ALA A 160 9.00 -12.37 -24.35
CA ALA A 160 9.98 -11.64 -23.58
C ALA A 160 9.39 -10.37 -22.92
N LEU A 161 8.46 -9.68 -23.58
CA LEU A 161 7.75 -8.54 -23.00
C LEU A 161 6.78 -8.99 -21.89
N VAL A 162 6.04 -10.08 -22.09
CA VAL A 162 5.12 -10.65 -21.06
C VAL A 162 5.91 -11.09 -19.84
N THR A 163 7.01 -11.80 -20.03
CA THR A 163 7.90 -12.23 -18.93
C THR A 163 8.42 -11.03 -18.15
N TYR A 164 8.96 -10.05 -18.86
CA TYR A 164 9.41 -8.80 -18.22
C TYR A 164 8.30 -8.12 -17.41
N ALA A 165 7.10 -8.00 -17.98
CA ALA A 165 5.98 -7.36 -17.28
C ALA A 165 5.57 -8.12 -16.00
N THR A 166 5.61 -9.45 -16.05
CA THR A 166 5.33 -10.32 -14.91
C THR A 166 6.41 -10.19 -13.84
N ASP A 167 7.70 -10.27 -14.21
CA ASP A 167 8.82 -10.13 -13.28
C ASP A 167 8.84 -8.75 -12.62
N ASN A 168 8.51 -7.71 -13.38
CA ASN A 168 8.39 -6.35 -12.86
C ASN A 168 7.21 -6.21 -11.87
N ALA A 169 6.08 -6.87 -12.14
CA ALA A 169 4.95 -6.91 -11.21
C ALA A 169 5.32 -7.61 -9.89
N ASP A 170 6.00 -8.74 -9.98
CA ASP A 170 6.49 -9.50 -8.82
C ASP A 170 7.51 -8.69 -8.00
N MET A 171 8.40 -7.95 -8.66
CA MET A 171 9.36 -7.08 -7.99
C MET A 171 8.66 -5.95 -7.23
N VAL A 172 7.69 -5.28 -7.84
CA VAL A 172 6.90 -4.21 -7.22
C VAL A 172 6.10 -4.76 -6.03
N ASN A 173 5.50 -5.95 -6.16
CA ASN A 173 4.79 -6.60 -5.08
C ASN A 173 5.70 -6.90 -3.88
N ARG A 174 6.88 -7.49 -4.12
CA ARG A 174 7.86 -7.78 -3.05
C ARG A 174 8.33 -6.51 -2.34
N GLN A 175 8.60 -5.44 -3.08
CA GLN A 175 8.97 -4.14 -2.49
C GLN A 175 7.83 -3.60 -1.62
N GLY A 176 6.58 -3.72 -2.04
CA GLY A 176 5.40 -3.36 -1.24
C GLY A 176 5.30 -4.17 0.05
N ASP A 177 5.51 -5.49 -0.02
CA ASP A 177 5.50 -6.39 1.14
C ASP A 177 6.61 -6.05 2.14
N GLU A 178 7.81 -5.72 1.66
CA GLU A 178 8.93 -5.30 2.51
C GLU A 178 8.63 -3.99 3.24
N VAL A 179 8.12 -2.98 2.52
CA VAL A 179 7.73 -1.69 3.12
C VAL A 179 6.61 -1.89 4.14
N TYR A 180 5.60 -2.70 3.83
CA TYR A 180 4.53 -3.03 4.76
C TYR A 180 5.06 -3.73 6.03
N ALA A 181 5.94 -4.73 5.89
CA ALA A 181 6.52 -5.45 7.02
C ALA A 181 7.35 -4.52 7.93
N GLN A 182 8.15 -3.62 7.34
CA GLN A 182 8.92 -2.63 8.08
C GLN A 182 7.99 -1.64 8.82
N ALA A 183 7.01 -1.07 8.13
CA ALA A 183 6.03 -0.16 8.70
C ALA A 183 5.27 -0.77 9.87
N ARG A 184 4.81 -2.02 9.71
CA ARG A 184 4.14 -2.79 10.76
C ARG A 184 5.02 -2.98 11.98
N ASN A 185 6.28 -3.42 11.81
CA ASN A 185 7.19 -3.70 12.92
C ASN A 185 7.55 -2.42 13.69
N ILE A 186 7.84 -1.33 12.97
CA ILE A 186 8.11 -0.02 13.58
C ILE A 186 6.84 0.51 14.28
N GLY A 187 5.67 0.40 13.64
CA GLY A 187 4.39 0.83 14.21
C GLY A 187 4.05 0.08 15.51
N ILE A 188 4.25 -1.23 15.56
CA ILE A 188 4.07 -2.04 16.79
C ILE A 188 5.06 -1.57 17.86
N GLY A 189 6.33 -1.41 17.52
CA GLY A 189 7.36 -0.94 18.45
C GLY A 189 7.04 0.43 19.06
N LEU A 190 6.65 1.39 18.23
CA LEU A 190 6.23 2.73 18.68
C LEU A 190 4.97 2.68 19.56
N THR A 191 4.01 1.83 19.21
CA THR A 191 2.78 1.64 20.01
C THR A 191 3.11 1.11 21.40
N ILE A 192 3.95 0.09 21.50
CA ILE A 192 4.40 -0.47 22.78
C ILE A 192 5.14 0.59 23.60
N ALA A 193 6.05 1.34 22.98
CA ALA A 193 6.78 2.43 23.64
C ALA A 193 5.84 3.52 24.17
N ALA A 194 4.82 3.90 23.38
CA ALA A 194 3.81 4.88 23.81
C ALA A 194 2.98 4.39 25.01
N ILE A 195 2.59 3.10 25.00
CA ILE A 195 1.86 2.49 26.13
C ILE A 195 2.71 2.49 27.40
N LEU A 196 3.97 2.09 27.30
CA LEU A 196 4.89 2.11 28.45
C LEU A 196 5.10 3.53 29.00
N ALA A 197 5.29 4.50 28.10
CA ALA A 197 5.40 5.90 28.49
C ALA A 197 4.12 6.39 29.20
N ALA A 198 2.95 6.03 28.72
CA ALA A 198 1.66 6.36 29.36
C ALA A 198 1.55 5.76 30.77
N ILE A 199 1.92 4.49 30.95
CA ILE A 199 1.93 3.82 32.26
C ILE A 199 2.86 4.54 33.23
N VAL A 200 4.07 4.88 32.80
CA VAL A 200 5.05 5.61 33.63
C VAL A 200 4.49 6.97 34.02
N LEU A 201 3.91 7.73 33.09
CA LEU A 201 3.29 9.02 33.38
C LEU A 201 2.13 8.91 34.38
N ILE A 202 1.27 7.91 34.23
CA ILE A 202 0.17 7.64 35.17
C ILE A 202 0.71 7.38 36.57
N VAL A 203 1.70 6.50 36.72
CA VAL A 203 2.32 6.19 38.01
C VAL A 203 2.94 7.45 38.65
N LEU A 204 3.65 8.26 37.85
CA LEU A 204 4.25 9.51 38.34
C LEU A 204 3.20 10.53 38.78
N ILE A 205 2.08 10.65 38.05
CA ILE A 205 0.97 11.54 38.41
C ILE A 205 0.35 11.07 39.72
N VAL A 206 -0.05 9.80 39.82
CA VAL A 206 -0.68 9.23 41.01
C VAL A 206 0.20 9.40 42.24
N ARG A 207 1.49 9.06 42.15
CA ARG A 207 2.45 9.27 43.25
C ARG A 207 2.57 10.73 43.65
N ASN A 208 2.60 11.66 42.69
CA ASN A 208 2.63 13.09 43.00
C ASN A 208 1.34 13.60 43.67
N VAL A 209 0.17 13.11 43.24
CA VAL A 209 -1.13 13.46 43.82
C VAL A 209 -1.21 12.97 45.24
N ILE A 210 -0.94 11.70 45.50
CA ILE A 210 -0.95 11.11 46.86
C ILE A 210 0.05 11.81 47.76
N ARG A 211 1.25 12.12 47.29
CA ARG A 211 2.26 12.86 48.08
C ARG A 211 1.82 14.27 48.45
N GLN A 212 1.09 14.98 47.57
CA GLN A 212 0.61 16.34 47.86
C GLN A 212 -0.62 16.32 48.77
N LEU A 213 -1.47 15.31 48.67
CA LEU A 213 -2.64 15.16 49.52
C LEU A 213 -2.31 14.53 50.88
N GLY A 214 -1.27 13.70 50.95
CA GLY A 214 -0.85 12.98 52.16
C GLY A 214 -1.65 11.68 52.39
N LYS A 215 -2.85 11.59 51.80
CA LYS A 215 -3.74 10.42 51.81
C LYS A 215 -4.55 10.36 50.52
N ASP A 216 -5.24 9.24 50.32
CA ASP A 216 -6.23 9.09 49.24
C ASP A 216 -7.34 10.16 49.37
N PRO A 217 -7.80 10.73 48.26
CA PRO A 217 -8.88 11.75 48.27
C PRO A 217 -10.15 11.29 49.01
N GLY A 218 -10.52 10.01 48.86
CA GLY A 218 -11.67 9.45 49.59
C GLY A 218 -11.46 9.42 51.10
N ALA A 219 -10.25 9.05 51.54
CA ALA A 219 -9.89 9.06 52.96
C ALA A 219 -9.88 10.49 53.53
N LEU A 220 -9.37 11.48 52.79
CA LEU A 220 -9.40 12.90 53.20
C LEU A 220 -10.82 13.41 53.34
N ASN A 221 -11.73 13.06 52.43
CA ASN A 221 -13.12 13.42 52.51
C ASN A 221 -13.79 12.83 53.77
N SER A 222 -13.55 11.55 54.06
CA SER A 222 -14.04 10.89 55.29
C SER A 222 -13.49 11.55 56.56
N ILE A 223 -12.23 11.95 56.59
CA ILE A 223 -11.62 12.67 57.69
C ILE A 223 -12.31 14.05 57.88
N ALA A 224 -12.53 14.78 56.78
CA ALA A 224 -13.21 16.06 56.82
C ALA A 224 -14.65 15.95 57.38
N MET A 225 -15.41 14.94 56.98
CA MET A 225 -16.75 14.65 57.51
C MET A 225 -16.73 14.29 59.01
N ARG A 226 -15.74 13.52 59.46
CA ARG A 226 -15.57 13.19 60.88
C ARG A 226 -15.32 14.45 61.73
N VAL A 227 -14.45 15.31 61.25
CA VAL A 227 -14.15 16.59 61.90
C VAL A 227 -15.39 17.49 61.95
N GLU A 228 -16.18 17.56 60.89
CA GLU A 228 -17.48 18.29 60.85
C GLU A 228 -18.47 17.79 61.91
N HIS A 229 -18.50 16.48 62.17
CA HIS A 229 -19.35 15.88 63.18
C HIS A 229 -18.76 15.89 64.62
N GLY A 230 -17.63 16.60 64.83
CA GLY A 230 -16.99 16.74 66.11
C GLY A 230 -16.08 15.59 66.55
N ASP A 231 -15.77 14.66 65.65
CA ASP A 231 -14.79 13.64 65.93
C ASP A 231 -13.40 14.15 65.54
N TYR A 232 -12.64 14.60 66.52
CA TYR A 232 -11.29 15.15 66.35
C TYR A 232 -10.19 14.08 66.43
N ASN A 233 -10.48 12.83 66.76
CA ASN A 233 -9.50 11.76 66.79
C ASN A 233 -9.20 11.20 65.39
N ILE A 234 -8.55 12.03 64.56
CA ILE A 234 -8.24 11.76 63.15
C ILE A 234 -6.80 11.26 62.88
N ASP A 235 -5.98 11.19 63.91
CA ASP A 235 -4.57 10.79 63.81
C ASP A 235 -4.46 9.27 63.88
N ASP A 236 -4.27 8.63 62.71
CA ASP A 236 -4.15 7.19 62.58
C ASP A 236 -2.68 6.68 62.52
N GLY A 237 -1.70 7.56 62.90
CA GLY A 237 -0.28 7.24 62.85
C GLY A 237 0.36 7.37 61.47
N SER A 238 -0.40 7.72 60.45
CA SER A 238 0.15 7.90 59.07
C SER A 238 1.07 9.13 58.99
N PRO A 239 2.03 9.18 58.02
CA PRO A 239 2.88 10.36 57.83
C PRO A 239 2.04 11.62 57.61
N LYS A 240 2.31 12.65 58.42
CA LYS A 240 1.60 13.93 58.39
C LYS A 240 2.17 14.86 57.34
N ILE A 241 1.91 14.50 56.05
CA ILE A 241 2.39 15.25 54.89
C ILE A 241 1.24 15.81 54.09
N GLY A 242 1.49 16.85 53.28
CA GLY A 242 0.50 17.43 52.36
C GLY A 242 -0.77 17.98 53.09
N VAL A 243 -1.91 17.90 52.42
CA VAL A 243 -3.19 18.37 52.95
C VAL A 243 -3.58 17.67 54.25
N TYR A 244 -3.35 16.33 54.33
CA TYR A 244 -3.61 15.55 55.55
C TYR A 244 -2.83 16.13 56.76
N GLY A 245 -1.56 16.42 56.59
CA GLY A 245 -0.75 17.04 57.66
C GLY A 245 -1.28 18.37 58.10
N SER A 246 -1.77 19.20 57.17
CA SER A 246 -2.41 20.51 57.50
C SER A 246 -3.74 20.34 58.24
N ILE A 247 -4.56 19.35 57.87
CA ILE A 247 -5.84 19.05 58.59
C ILE A 247 -5.54 18.57 60.00
N VAL A 248 -4.60 17.66 60.22
CA VAL A 248 -4.23 17.19 61.55
C VAL A 248 -3.70 18.34 62.43
N ALA A 249 -2.85 19.21 61.88
CA ALA A 249 -2.39 20.38 62.61
C ALA A 249 -3.49 21.35 63.00
N MET A 250 -4.44 21.60 62.10
CA MET A 250 -5.59 22.45 62.34
C MET A 250 -6.50 21.86 63.45
N VAL A 251 -6.79 20.56 63.42
CA VAL A 251 -7.62 19.90 64.41
C VAL A 251 -6.97 19.95 65.80
N LYS A 252 -5.67 19.69 65.90
CA LYS A 252 -4.92 19.84 67.18
C LYS A 252 -4.96 21.24 67.73
N ALA A 253 -4.88 22.25 66.88
CA ALA A 253 -5.01 23.64 67.31
C ALA A 253 -6.41 23.96 67.85
N LEU A 254 -7.44 23.44 67.21
CA LEU A 254 -8.84 23.57 67.68
C LEU A 254 -9.08 22.89 69.05
N GLU A 255 -8.57 21.66 69.20
CA GLU A 255 -8.67 20.96 70.51
C GLU A 255 -8.03 21.76 71.64
N GLY A 256 -6.79 22.31 71.41
CA GLY A 256 -6.12 23.12 72.37
C GLY A 256 -6.84 24.40 72.72
N HIS A 257 -7.60 25.04 71.84
CA HIS A 257 -8.45 26.18 72.09
C HIS A 257 -9.70 25.81 72.84
N ILE A 258 -10.31 24.66 72.63
CA ILE A 258 -11.46 24.17 73.35
C ILE A 258 -11.11 23.82 74.81
N GLU A 259 -9.93 23.20 75.05
CA GLU A 259 -9.47 22.89 76.40
C GLU A 259 -9.13 24.16 77.22
N THR A 260 -8.60 25.22 76.58
CA THR A 260 -8.29 26.50 77.28
C THR A 260 -9.51 27.34 77.52
N ALA A 261 -10.64 27.10 76.90
CA ALA A 261 -11.93 27.83 77.06
C ALA A 261 -12.87 27.14 78.01
N ARG A 262 -12.52 25.97 78.54
CA ARG A 262 -13.25 25.25 79.61
C ARG A 262 -12.63 25.51 80.97
#